data_c45b2c9f280fcdcf12cd8c18e3c734e9
#
_entry.id   c45b2c9f280fcdcf12cd8c18e3c734e9
#
_cell.length_a   1.000
_cell.length_b   1.000
_cell.length_c   1.000
_cell.angle_alpha   90.00
_cell.angle_beta   90.00
_cell.angle_gamma   90.00
#
_symmetry.space_group_name_H-M   'P 1'
#
loop_
_entity.id
_entity.type
_entity.pdbx_description
1 polymer ?
#
loop_
_entity_poly.entity_id
_entity_poly.type
_entity_poly.pdbx_seq_one_letter_code
_entity_poly.pdbx_strand_id
1 'polypeptide(L)'
;MAINVTHTKPEFVDERGGIARIIDQDKFPIRAILRITSKKGTSRANHYHKTDYHYIYVESGRCEYSEKDSNDSNGKVESAILESGDVVSSKPGMIHGVKFLEDTVFYAFTSERRGQAEYEKDIKRIKIVE
;
A
#
# COMPACT_ATOMS: atom_id res chain seq x y z
N MET A 1 -13.55 5.90 -9.75
CA MET A 1 -12.94 4.80 -9.00
C MET A 1 -12.36 5.36 -7.71
N ALA A 2 -12.60 4.70 -6.65
CA ALA A 2 -12.15 5.18 -5.35
C ALA A 2 -11.06 4.27 -4.81
N ILE A 3 -10.16 4.85 -4.01
CA ILE A 3 -9.16 4.09 -3.27
C ILE A 3 -9.90 3.23 -2.24
N ASN A 4 -9.58 1.94 -2.22
CA ASN A 4 -10.22 0.98 -1.34
C ASN A 4 -9.46 0.90 -0.01
N VAL A 5 -9.93 1.60 1.00
CA VAL A 5 -9.34 1.58 2.34
C VAL A 5 -10.23 0.79 3.28
N THR A 6 -9.63 -0.15 4.00
CA THR A 6 -10.30 -0.88 5.08
C THR A 6 -9.67 -0.48 6.40
N HIS A 7 -10.49 -0.06 7.36
CA HIS A 7 -10.03 0.26 8.71
C HIS A 7 -10.19 -1.01 9.55
N THR A 8 -9.07 -1.69 9.82
CA THR A 8 -9.14 -2.95 10.57
C THR A 8 -9.36 -2.67 12.05
N LYS A 9 -10.18 -3.50 12.67
CA LYS A 9 -10.52 -3.42 14.10
C LYS A 9 -10.44 -4.81 14.71
N PRO A 10 -10.16 -4.92 16.00
CA PRO A 10 -10.24 -6.22 16.65
C PRO A 10 -11.62 -6.85 16.50
N GLU A 11 -11.66 -8.08 16.00
CA GLU A 11 -12.89 -8.84 15.87
C GLU A 11 -13.20 -9.58 17.17
N PHE A 12 -12.17 -9.84 17.96
CA PHE A 12 -12.27 -10.55 19.22
C PHE A 12 -11.38 -9.88 20.24
N VAL A 13 -11.90 -9.57 21.43
CA VAL A 13 -11.16 -8.91 22.50
C VAL A 13 -11.48 -9.62 23.81
N ASP A 14 -10.44 -9.94 24.58
CA ASP A 14 -10.59 -10.45 25.95
C ASP A 14 -9.50 -9.79 26.84
N GLU A 15 -9.33 -10.31 28.06
CA GLU A 15 -8.37 -9.73 29.01
C GLU A 15 -6.92 -9.86 28.54
N ARG A 16 -6.62 -10.67 27.53
CA ARG A 16 -5.28 -10.81 26.98
C ARG A 16 -4.99 -9.80 25.87
N GLY A 17 -6.04 -9.20 25.26
CA GLY A 17 -5.90 -8.28 24.12
C GLY A 17 -6.88 -8.61 23.04
N GLY A 18 -6.54 -8.29 21.79
CA GLY A 18 -7.44 -8.43 20.68
C GLY A 18 -6.82 -9.12 19.45
N ILE A 19 -7.69 -9.61 18.59
CA ILE A 19 -7.29 -10.19 17.30
C ILE A 19 -8.01 -9.42 16.21
N ALA A 20 -7.23 -8.79 15.32
CA ALA A 20 -7.75 -8.09 14.16
C ALA A 20 -7.33 -8.83 12.89
N ARG A 21 -8.26 -9.03 12.00
CA ARG A 21 -7.99 -9.63 10.69
C ARG A 21 -7.55 -8.52 9.74
N ILE A 22 -6.30 -8.57 9.31
CA ILE A 22 -5.73 -7.55 8.45
C ILE A 22 -6.04 -7.86 6.99
N ILE A 23 -5.74 -9.07 6.55
CA ILE A 23 -5.93 -9.53 5.18
C ILE A 23 -6.46 -10.96 5.21
N ASP A 24 -7.51 -11.19 4.48
CA ASP A 24 -8.10 -12.52 4.32
C ASP A 24 -8.66 -12.57 2.89
N GLN A 25 -7.97 -13.25 1.99
CA GLN A 25 -8.33 -13.25 0.59
C GLN A 25 -7.79 -14.49 -0.13
N ASP A 26 -8.39 -14.80 -1.27
CA ASP A 26 -7.96 -15.91 -2.13
C ASP A 26 -7.76 -15.48 -3.60
N LYS A 27 -7.63 -14.18 -3.84
CA LYS A 27 -7.51 -13.63 -5.20
C LYS A 27 -6.14 -13.90 -5.82
N PHE A 28 -5.09 -13.89 -5.00
CA PHE A 28 -3.73 -14.16 -5.45
C PHE A 28 -2.89 -14.67 -4.28
N PRO A 29 -1.86 -15.49 -4.57
CA PRO A 29 -0.96 -15.93 -3.50
C PRO A 29 -0.08 -14.75 -3.04
N ILE A 30 0.14 -14.64 -1.74
CA ILE A 30 1.08 -13.66 -1.20
C ILE A 30 2.45 -14.33 -1.15
N ARG A 31 3.40 -13.82 -1.93
CA ARG A 31 4.73 -14.40 -2.05
C ARG A 31 5.81 -13.68 -1.26
N ALA A 32 5.60 -12.39 -0.98
CA ALA A 32 6.56 -11.63 -0.18
C ALA A 32 5.84 -10.72 0.79
N ILE A 33 6.45 -10.50 1.94
CA ILE A 33 5.98 -9.57 2.96
C ILE A 33 7.16 -8.70 3.32
N LEU A 34 6.98 -7.38 3.19
CA LEU A 34 8.02 -6.40 3.46
C LEU A 34 7.60 -5.51 4.62
N ARG A 35 8.51 -5.30 5.56
CA ARG A 35 8.30 -4.30 6.61
C ARG A 35 9.10 -3.06 6.20
N ILE A 36 8.42 -1.94 6.06
CA ILE A 36 9.00 -0.72 5.52
C ILE A 36 8.86 0.40 6.53
N THR A 37 9.97 1.08 6.79
CA THR A 37 9.98 2.25 7.65
C THR A 37 10.27 3.48 6.79
N SER A 38 9.61 4.59 7.09
CA SER A 38 9.77 5.82 6.33
C SER A 38 9.69 7.01 7.25
N LYS A 39 10.56 7.98 7.03
CA LYS A 39 10.65 9.17 7.86
C LYS A 39 9.67 10.24 7.38
N LYS A 40 9.15 11.00 8.34
CA LYS A 40 8.30 12.17 8.06
C LYS A 40 8.92 13.03 6.98
N GLY A 41 8.10 13.47 6.03
CA GLY A 41 8.50 14.37 4.95
C GLY A 41 9.04 13.67 3.71
N THR A 42 9.30 12.36 3.78
CA THR A 42 9.75 11.60 2.61
C THR A 42 8.57 11.03 1.85
N SER A 43 8.83 10.49 0.67
CA SER A 43 7.82 9.81 -0.14
C SER A 43 8.41 8.54 -0.74
N ARG A 44 7.53 7.61 -1.08
CA ARG A 44 7.89 6.35 -1.74
C ARG A 44 6.94 6.05 -2.87
N ALA A 45 7.25 4.99 -3.59
CA ALA A 45 6.52 4.51 -4.75
C ALA A 45 6.66 5.49 -5.92
N ASN A 46 5.64 6.25 -6.30
CA ASN A 46 5.67 7.03 -7.54
C ASN A 46 5.97 6.12 -8.73
N HIS A 47 5.21 5.03 -8.80
CA HIS A 47 5.35 4.03 -9.85
C HIS A 47 4.06 3.23 -9.97
N TYR A 48 3.96 2.42 -11.02
CA TYR A 48 2.96 1.36 -11.06
C TYR A 48 3.68 0.03 -11.32
N HIS A 49 3.03 -1.05 -10.90
CA HIS A 49 3.48 -2.41 -11.17
C HIS A 49 2.83 -2.94 -12.43
N LYS A 50 3.57 -3.69 -13.21
CA LYS A 50 3.04 -4.30 -14.43
C LYS A 50 2.24 -5.55 -14.12
N THR A 51 2.67 -6.34 -13.13
CA THR A 51 2.05 -7.61 -12.78
C THR A 51 1.70 -7.77 -11.31
N ASP A 52 2.34 -7.05 -10.41
CA ASP A 52 2.16 -7.22 -8.98
C ASP A 52 0.83 -6.65 -8.47
N TYR A 53 0.12 -7.47 -7.68
CA TYR A 53 -0.96 -7.03 -6.81
C TYR A 53 -0.38 -6.95 -5.41
N HIS A 54 -0.78 -5.95 -4.63
CA HIS A 54 -0.31 -5.90 -3.25
C HIS A 54 -1.31 -5.21 -2.32
N TYR A 55 -1.12 -5.48 -1.02
CA TYR A 55 -1.78 -4.77 0.06
C TYR A 55 -0.74 -3.99 0.83
N ILE A 56 -1.13 -2.82 1.31
CA ILE A 56 -0.34 -2.03 2.26
C ILE A 56 -1.12 -1.96 3.56
N TYR A 57 -0.46 -2.32 4.66
CA TYR A 57 -1.02 -2.23 6.00
C TYR A 57 -0.17 -1.29 6.85
N VAL A 58 -0.79 -0.26 7.44
CA VAL A 58 -0.08 0.70 8.27
C VAL A 58 -0.11 0.22 9.73
N GLU A 59 1.08 -0.04 10.28
CA GLU A 59 1.23 -0.41 11.68
C GLU A 59 1.20 0.83 12.57
N SER A 60 1.95 1.87 12.21
CA SER A 60 2.04 3.10 12.99
C SER A 60 2.38 4.28 12.10
N GLY A 61 2.04 5.47 12.55
CA GLY A 61 2.30 6.69 11.81
C GLY A 61 1.10 7.13 10.99
N ARG A 62 1.39 7.95 9.97
CA ARG A 62 0.33 8.57 9.18
C ARG A 62 0.90 8.94 7.82
N CYS A 63 0.20 8.59 6.77
CA CYS A 63 0.66 8.89 5.42
C CYS A 63 -0.51 9.21 4.50
N GLU A 64 -0.21 9.89 3.40
CA GLU A 64 -1.17 10.16 2.34
C GLU A 64 -0.86 9.23 1.19
N TYR A 65 -1.79 8.35 0.87
CA TYR A 65 -1.70 7.43 -0.25
C TYR A 65 -2.45 8.03 -1.43
N SER A 66 -1.77 8.14 -2.57
CA SER A 66 -2.34 8.71 -3.79
C SER A 66 -2.30 7.69 -4.93
N GLU A 67 -3.29 7.74 -5.79
CA GLU A 67 -3.45 6.75 -6.85
C GLU A 67 -4.01 7.39 -8.10
N LYS A 68 -3.54 6.91 -9.27
CA LYS A 68 -4.03 7.34 -10.58
C LYS A 68 -3.92 6.17 -11.54
N ASP A 69 -4.94 5.97 -12.37
CA ASP A 69 -4.91 4.94 -13.41
C ASP A 69 -3.89 5.32 -14.49
N SER A 70 -2.92 4.44 -14.76
CA SER A 70 -1.89 4.69 -15.78
C SER A 70 -2.44 4.70 -17.20
N ASN A 71 -3.60 4.10 -17.42
CA ASN A 71 -4.24 4.04 -18.73
C ASN A 71 -5.20 5.19 -19.00
N ASP A 72 -5.39 6.08 -18.04
CA ASP A 72 -6.29 7.21 -18.16
C ASP A 72 -5.50 8.51 -18.02
N SER A 73 -5.09 9.08 -19.17
CA SER A 73 -4.31 10.32 -19.18
C SER A 73 -5.09 11.52 -18.66
N ASN A 74 -6.42 11.45 -18.67
CA ASN A 74 -7.29 12.49 -18.12
C ASN A 74 -7.73 12.19 -16.70
N GLY A 75 -7.31 11.06 -16.15
CA GLY A 75 -7.64 10.66 -14.80
C GLY A 75 -7.07 11.60 -13.77
N LYS A 76 -7.82 11.79 -12.69
CA LYS A 76 -7.37 12.61 -11.57
C LYS A 76 -6.65 11.75 -10.55
N VAL A 77 -5.70 12.35 -9.85
CA VAL A 77 -5.09 11.72 -8.70
C VAL A 77 -6.12 11.73 -7.56
N GLU A 78 -6.37 10.57 -6.99
CA GLU A 78 -7.18 10.42 -5.79
C GLU A 78 -6.26 10.16 -4.61
N SER A 79 -6.64 10.61 -3.43
CA SER A 79 -5.81 10.49 -2.24
C SER A 79 -6.64 10.11 -1.03
N ALA A 80 -6.01 9.39 -0.11
CA ALA A 80 -6.61 9.03 1.17
C ALA A 80 -5.54 9.06 2.25
N ILE A 81 -5.92 9.48 3.45
CA ILE A 81 -5.04 9.44 4.62
C ILE A 81 -5.14 8.06 5.24
N LEU A 82 -3.98 7.44 5.45
CA LEU A 82 -3.89 6.13 6.10
C LEU A 82 -3.25 6.30 7.47
N GLU A 83 -3.80 5.61 8.46
CA GLU A 83 -3.34 5.61 9.83
C GLU A 83 -3.21 4.17 10.34
N SER A 84 -2.75 4.01 11.57
CA SER A 84 -2.59 2.68 12.17
C SER A 84 -3.86 1.83 12.01
N GLY A 85 -3.70 0.63 11.49
CA GLY A 85 -4.80 -0.31 11.26
C GLY A 85 -5.41 -0.24 9.87
N ASP A 86 -5.00 0.71 9.04
CA ASP A 86 -5.58 0.86 7.70
C ASP A 86 -4.88 -0.03 6.69
N VAL A 87 -5.68 -0.62 5.81
CA VAL A 87 -5.21 -1.45 4.71
C VAL A 87 -5.73 -0.86 3.40
N VAL A 88 -4.86 -0.77 2.42
CA VAL A 88 -5.23 -0.40 1.06
C VAL A 88 -4.70 -1.46 0.10
N SER A 89 -5.46 -1.75 -0.96
CA SER A 89 -5.02 -2.68 -2.01
C SER A 89 -4.68 -1.91 -3.27
N SER A 90 -3.69 -2.41 -4.01
CA SER A 90 -3.29 -1.84 -5.29
C SER A 90 -3.16 -2.96 -6.31
N LYS A 91 -3.68 -2.72 -7.51
CA LYS A 91 -3.62 -3.68 -8.63
C LYS A 91 -2.63 -3.19 -9.69
N PRO A 92 -2.19 -4.08 -10.60
CA PRO A 92 -1.32 -3.68 -11.71
C PRO A 92 -1.92 -2.52 -12.50
N GLY A 93 -1.06 -1.62 -12.96
CA GLY A 93 -1.47 -0.49 -13.78
C GLY A 93 -1.92 0.75 -13.01
N MET A 94 -2.04 0.66 -11.69
CA MET A 94 -2.39 1.84 -10.88
C MET A 94 -1.12 2.51 -10.40
N ILE A 95 -0.89 3.75 -10.85
CA ILE A 95 0.22 4.55 -10.35
C ILE A 95 -0.11 4.92 -8.91
N HIS A 96 0.82 4.68 -8.00
CA HIS A 96 0.62 5.07 -6.62
C HIS A 96 1.84 5.79 -6.08
N GLY A 97 1.60 6.66 -5.12
CA GLY A 97 2.63 7.39 -4.40
C GLY A 97 2.21 7.56 -2.96
N VAL A 98 3.18 7.58 -2.06
CA VAL A 98 2.91 7.70 -0.63
C VAL A 98 3.77 8.79 -0.05
N LYS A 99 3.12 9.77 0.58
CA LYS A 99 3.79 10.85 1.29
C LYS A 99 3.64 10.62 2.78
N PHE A 100 4.75 10.62 3.50
CA PHE A 100 4.73 10.32 4.94
C PHE A 100 4.59 11.61 5.74
N LEU A 101 3.47 11.72 6.44
CA LEU A 101 3.14 12.90 7.25
C LEU A 101 3.73 12.80 8.65
N GLU A 102 4.08 11.59 9.06
CA GLU A 102 4.76 11.24 10.32
C GLU A 102 5.71 10.08 10.02
N ASP A 103 6.63 9.79 10.94
CA ASP A 103 7.41 8.57 10.84
C ASP A 103 6.44 7.39 10.80
N THR A 104 6.55 6.54 9.80
CA THR A 104 5.56 5.51 9.51
C THR A 104 6.23 4.15 9.37
N VAL A 105 5.57 3.14 9.93
CA VAL A 105 5.91 1.73 9.72
C VAL A 105 4.73 1.09 9.02
N PHE A 106 4.99 0.47 7.87
CA PHE A 106 3.94 -0.23 7.15
C PHE A 106 4.50 -1.50 6.53
N TYR A 107 3.58 -2.39 6.14
CA TYR A 107 3.92 -3.67 5.51
C TYR A 107 3.32 -3.71 4.13
N ALA A 108 4.08 -4.26 3.18
CA ALA A 108 3.57 -4.57 1.86
C ALA A 108 3.49 -6.09 1.72
N PHE A 109 2.34 -6.59 1.25
CA PHE A 109 2.07 -8.00 1.01
C PHE A 109 1.90 -8.15 -0.50
N THR A 110 2.84 -8.82 -1.16
CA THR A 110 2.93 -8.78 -2.62
C THR A 110 2.64 -10.14 -3.25
N SER A 111 2.06 -10.13 -4.45
CA SER A 111 1.81 -11.34 -5.23
C SER A 111 3.06 -11.82 -5.94
N GLU A 112 4.04 -10.93 -6.15
CA GLU A 112 5.30 -11.26 -6.81
C GLU A 112 6.42 -11.34 -5.80
N ARG A 113 7.45 -12.10 -6.13
CA ARG A 113 8.66 -12.13 -5.31
C ARG A 113 9.38 -10.79 -5.41
N ARG A 114 10.11 -10.43 -4.36
CA ARG A 114 10.67 -9.08 -4.23
C ARG A 114 12.18 -9.03 -4.21
N GLY A 115 12.83 -9.81 -5.09
CA GLY A 115 14.23 -9.56 -5.38
C GLY A 115 14.37 -8.24 -6.14
N GLN A 116 15.53 -7.59 -6.05
CA GLN A 116 15.73 -6.28 -6.67
C GLN A 116 15.53 -6.34 -8.19
N ALA A 117 16.02 -7.39 -8.83
CA ALA A 117 15.89 -7.55 -10.28
C ALA A 117 14.42 -7.72 -10.70
N GLU A 118 13.67 -8.54 -9.97
CA GLU A 118 12.25 -8.75 -10.25
C GLU A 118 11.47 -7.47 -10.06
N TYR A 119 11.78 -6.72 -9.01
CA TYR A 119 11.13 -5.45 -8.71
C TYR A 119 11.35 -4.45 -9.84
N GLU A 120 12.59 -4.25 -10.27
CA GLU A 120 12.90 -3.27 -11.30
C GLU A 120 12.27 -3.59 -12.66
N LYS A 121 12.09 -4.87 -12.96
CA LYS A 121 11.41 -5.28 -14.20
C LYS A 121 9.92 -5.05 -14.15
N ASP A 122 9.32 -5.11 -12.96
CA ASP A 122 7.88 -5.01 -12.79
C ASP A 122 7.38 -3.57 -12.75
N ILE A 123 8.19 -2.62 -12.32
CA ILE A 123 7.72 -1.25 -12.09
C ILE A 123 8.04 -0.32 -13.25
N LYS A 124 7.21 0.72 -13.38
CA LYS A 124 7.50 1.89 -14.19
C LYS A 124 7.30 3.13 -13.32
N ARG A 125 8.34 3.96 -13.26
CA ARG A 125 8.33 5.14 -12.38
C ARG A 125 7.61 6.31 -13.04
N ILE A 126 6.64 6.86 -12.33
CA ILE A 126 5.88 8.05 -12.74
C ILE A 126 5.55 8.81 -11.45
N LYS A 127 6.10 10.00 -11.32
CA LYS A 127 5.93 10.79 -10.09
C LYS A 127 4.55 11.44 -10.03
N ILE A 128 3.79 11.17 -8.98
CA ILE A 128 2.50 11.79 -8.72
C ILE A 128 2.43 12.47 -7.34
N VAL A 129 3.41 12.24 -6.47
CA VAL A 129 3.51 12.94 -5.18
C VAL A 129 4.94 13.45 -4.98
N GLU A 130 5.08 14.57 -4.25
CA GLU A 130 6.37 15.13 -3.89
C GLU A 130 6.88 14.41 -2.63
#